data_dab604a1463835581889435ad1b05154
#
_entry.id   dab604a1463835581889435ad1b05154
#
_cell.length_a   1.000
_cell.length_b   1.000
_cell.length_c   1.000
_cell.angle_alpha   90.00
_cell.angle_beta   90.00
_cell.angle_gamma   90.00
#
_symmetry.space_group_name_H-M   'P 1'
#
loop_
_entity.id
_entity.type
_entity.pdbx_description
1 polymer ?
#
loop_
_entity_poly.entity_id
_entity_poly.type
_entity_poly.pdbx_seq_one_letter_code
_entity_poly.pdbx_strand_id
1 'polypeptide(L)'
;LVVESMERTQRGWGTMIIVTFGALGGVVARLVGGEGAAWSDALGLGLQGWQMAYIVGGALGLLLLVLRAGAFESGLFKGALERTDIVRGDIRLLFSNAKRLRRYASAVIIGLPVWFVVGVLINQSDTIAAAIGVQGAVHVGDSVMWGYVGLSIGDLLSGLASQVWRSRRKVVLLYLLALAACTVAFTLSRDVSLAWFHAMCCLLGISTGFWALFVTIASEQFGTNLRSTVTNTV
;
A
#
# COMPACT_ATOMS: atom_id res chain seq x y z
N LEU A 1 -0.91 -15.15 6.09
CA LEU A 1 -1.98 -15.60 7.00
C LEU A 1 -3.34 -15.54 6.32
N VAL A 2 -3.84 -14.34 5.89
CA VAL A 2 -5.19 -14.18 5.29
C VAL A 2 -5.38 -15.02 4.03
N VAL A 3 -4.42 -15.00 3.10
CA VAL A 3 -4.47 -15.80 1.87
C VAL A 3 -4.48 -17.31 2.15
N GLU A 4 -3.97 -17.73 3.31
CA GLU A 4 -3.82 -19.13 3.70
C GLU A 4 -5.01 -19.65 4.52
N SER A 5 -5.70 -18.75 5.23
CA SER A 5 -6.87 -19.08 6.04
C SER A 5 -8.21 -19.03 5.29
N MET A 6 -8.20 -18.52 4.05
CA MET A 6 -9.41 -18.38 3.23
C MET A 6 -9.46 -19.37 2.07
N GLU A 7 -10.69 -19.75 1.67
CA GLU A 7 -10.91 -20.54 0.46
C GLU A 7 -10.39 -19.82 -0.79
N ARG A 8 -9.97 -20.60 -1.80
CA ARG A 8 -9.37 -20.05 -3.04
C ARG A 8 -10.24 -19.00 -3.73
N THR A 9 -11.55 -19.16 -3.67
CA THR A 9 -12.54 -18.26 -4.26
C THR A 9 -12.64 -16.92 -3.52
N GLN A 10 -12.39 -16.90 -2.21
CA GLN A 10 -12.56 -15.73 -1.34
C GLN A 10 -11.25 -15.00 -1.04
N ARG A 11 -10.09 -15.58 -1.40
CA ARG A 11 -8.77 -14.99 -1.13
C ARG A 11 -8.60 -13.57 -1.68
N GLY A 12 -9.12 -13.31 -2.89
CA GLY A 12 -9.07 -11.98 -3.50
C GLY A 12 -9.83 -10.93 -2.70
N TRP A 13 -11.02 -11.29 -2.20
CA TRP A 13 -11.85 -10.41 -1.37
C TRP A 13 -11.16 -10.09 -0.04
N GLY A 14 -10.65 -11.11 0.65
CA GLY A 14 -9.97 -10.91 1.94
C GLY A 14 -8.73 -10.03 1.82
N THR A 15 -7.89 -10.26 0.79
CA THR A 15 -6.71 -9.43 0.55
C THR A 15 -7.09 -8.00 0.23
N MET A 16 -8.09 -7.79 -0.65
CA MET A 16 -8.59 -6.47 -1.02
C MET A 16 -9.06 -5.69 0.21
N ILE A 17 -9.92 -6.27 1.04
CA ILE A 17 -10.45 -5.61 2.24
C ILE A 17 -9.32 -5.20 3.19
N ILE A 18 -8.39 -6.11 3.49
CA ILE A 18 -7.29 -5.81 4.43
C ILE A 18 -6.36 -4.72 3.90
N VAL A 19 -5.99 -4.76 2.62
CA VAL A 19 -5.12 -3.75 2.02
C VAL A 19 -5.81 -2.39 1.98
N THR A 20 -7.10 -2.34 1.62
CA THR A 20 -7.90 -1.11 1.63
C THR A 20 -7.95 -0.47 3.02
N PHE A 21 -8.27 -1.25 4.05
CA PHE A 21 -8.26 -0.74 5.43
C PHE A 21 -6.86 -0.37 5.91
N GLY A 22 -5.82 -1.10 5.47
CA GLY A 22 -4.42 -0.75 5.73
C GLY A 22 -4.04 0.61 5.16
N ALA A 23 -4.48 0.90 3.93
CA ALA A 23 -4.25 2.18 3.27
C ALA A 23 -4.92 3.36 4.02
N LEU A 24 -6.10 3.17 4.62
CA LEU A 24 -6.76 4.19 5.45
C LEU A 24 -5.94 4.59 6.68
N GLY A 25 -4.95 3.81 7.08
CA GLY A 25 -3.99 4.17 8.13
C GLY A 25 -3.26 5.49 7.83
N GLY A 26 -2.96 5.80 6.57
CA GLY A 26 -2.37 7.07 6.16
C GLY A 26 -3.31 8.27 6.39
N VAL A 27 -4.62 8.07 6.20
CA VAL A 27 -5.65 9.08 6.49
C VAL A 27 -5.73 9.33 8.00
N VAL A 28 -5.78 8.27 8.80
CA VAL A 28 -5.80 8.37 10.27
C VAL A 28 -4.54 9.07 10.78
N ALA A 29 -3.37 8.73 10.26
CA ALA A 29 -2.10 9.35 10.65
C ALA A 29 -2.10 10.87 10.40
N ARG A 30 -2.68 11.34 9.27
CA ARG A 30 -2.82 12.79 9.00
C ARG A 30 -3.78 13.46 9.97
N LEU A 31 -4.93 12.83 10.25
CA LEU A 31 -5.91 13.38 11.20
C LEU A 31 -5.31 13.49 12.60
N VAL A 32 -4.68 12.44 13.11
CA VAL A 32 -4.02 12.44 14.41
C VAL A 32 -2.87 13.44 14.46
N GLY A 33 -2.04 13.52 13.41
CA GLY A 33 -0.93 14.46 13.34
C GLY A 33 -1.39 15.92 13.27
N GLY A 34 -2.53 16.19 12.61
CA GLY A 34 -3.12 17.54 12.50
C GLY A 34 -3.75 18.01 13.79
N GLU A 35 -4.55 17.15 14.44
CA GLU A 35 -5.29 17.49 15.65
C GLU A 35 -4.51 17.16 16.93
N GLY A 36 -3.39 16.46 16.83
CA GLY A 36 -2.64 15.91 17.96
C GLY A 36 -2.13 16.99 18.92
N ALA A 37 -1.77 18.16 18.42
CA ALA A 37 -1.35 19.27 19.27
C ALA A 37 -2.53 19.77 20.15
N ALA A 38 -3.72 19.95 19.56
CA ALA A 38 -4.92 20.35 20.30
C ALA A 38 -5.32 19.31 21.34
N TRP A 39 -5.23 18.02 21.02
CA TRP A 39 -5.47 16.94 21.98
C TRP A 39 -4.44 16.94 23.12
N SER A 40 -3.17 17.20 22.80
CA SER A 40 -2.09 17.31 23.79
C SER A 40 -2.35 18.44 24.77
N ASP A 41 -2.76 19.61 24.26
CA ASP A 41 -3.07 20.78 25.09
C ASP A 41 -4.29 20.52 25.98
N ALA A 42 -5.34 19.89 25.42
CA ALA A 42 -6.53 19.50 26.19
C ALA A 42 -6.23 18.51 27.32
N LEU A 43 -5.22 17.65 27.13
CA LEU A 43 -4.76 16.67 28.14
C LEU A 43 -3.65 17.25 29.06
N GLY A 44 -3.20 18.47 28.84
CA GLY A 44 -2.13 19.09 29.61
C GLY A 44 -0.75 18.47 29.43
N LEU A 45 -0.50 17.79 28.27
CA LEU A 45 0.72 17.03 28.02
C LEU A 45 1.84 17.91 27.42
N GLY A 46 1.54 19.04 26.79
CA GLY A 46 2.53 19.93 26.16
C GLY A 46 3.31 19.30 24.98
N LEU A 47 2.73 18.28 24.32
CA LEU A 47 3.35 17.55 23.23
C LEU A 47 3.00 18.16 21.87
N GLN A 48 3.90 18.04 20.90
CA GLN A 48 3.64 18.44 19.52
C GLN A 48 2.77 17.40 18.80
N GLY A 49 2.05 17.81 17.74
CA GLY A 49 1.13 16.93 17.00
C GLY A 49 1.78 15.63 16.50
N TRP A 50 3.01 15.70 15.99
CA TRP A 50 3.73 14.50 15.54
C TRP A 50 4.06 13.53 16.70
N GLN A 51 4.35 14.05 17.90
CA GLN A 51 4.60 13.19 19.07
C GLN A 51 3.33 12.46 19.51
N MET A 52 2.18 13.16 19.48
CA MET A 52 0.88 12.53 19.70
C MET A 52 0.57 11.44 18.66
N ALA A 53 0.89 11.69 17.39
CA ALA A 53 0.70 10.68 16.34
C ALA A 53 1.53 9.42 16.60
N TYR A 54 2.77 9.54 17.06
CA TYR A 54 3.60 8.39 17.44
C TYR A 54 3.05 7.66 18.68
N ILE A 55 2.56 8.40 19.68
CA ILE A 55 1.97 7.77 20.88
C ILE A 55 0.72 6.99 20.50
N VAL A 56 -0.19 7.57 19.72
CA VAL A 56 -1.42 6.89 19.26
C VAL A 56 -1.08 5.68 18.40
N GLY A 57 -0.15 5.84 17.44
CA GLY A 57 0.30 4.74 16.58
C GLY A 57 0.96 3.61 17.39
N GLY A 58 1.80 3.96 18.37
CA GLY A 58 2.42 2.99 19.29
C GLY A 58 1.39 2.25 20.14
N ALA A 59 0.40 2.95 20.69
CA ALA A 59 -0.69 2.34 21.46
C ALA A 59 -1.52 1.37 20.61
N LEU A 60 -1.87 1.76 19.37
CA LEU A 60 -2.56 0.88 18.42
C LEU A 60 -1.71 -0.33 18.05
N GLY A 61 -0.38 -0.16 17.87
CA GLY A 61 0.55 -1.25 17.64
C GLY A 61 0.63 -2.25 18.80
N LEU A 62 0.67 -1.76 20.03
CA LEU A 62 0.63 -2.60 21.24
C LEU A 62 -0.72 -3.33 21.37
N LEU A 63 -1.83 -2.64 21.12
CA LEU A 63 -3.15 -3.27 21.09
C LEU A 63 -3.19 -4.40 20.06
N LEU A 64 -2.68 -4.16 18.85
CA LEU A 64 -2.59 -5.18 17.80
C LEU A 64 -1.72 -6.36 18.23
N LEU A 65 -0.61 -6.12 18.92
CA LEU A 65 0.25 -7.18 19.46
C LEU A 65 -0.52 -8.08 20.43
N VAL A 66 -1.29 -7.50 21.35
CA VAL A 66 -2.14 -8.24 22.31
C VAL A 66 -3.20 -9.06 21.59
N LEU A 67 -3.91 -8.44 20.61
CA LEU A 67 -4.91 -9.14 19.81
C LEU A 67 -4.30 -10.29 18.97
N ARG A 68 -3.07 -10.13 18.51
CA ARG A 68 -2.36 -11.14 17.73
C ARG A 68 -1.85 -12.31 18.59
N ALA A 69 -1.62 -12.11 19.88
CA ALA A 69 -1.16 -13.18 20.78
C ALA A 69 -2.16 -14.35 20.86
N GLY A 70 -3.45 -14.09 20.60
CA GLY A 70 -4.51 -15.11 20.51
C GLY A 70 -4.78 -15.66 19.11
N ALA A 71 -4.05 -15.18 18.08
CA ALA A 71 -4.31 -15.60 16.72
C ALA A 71 -3.69 -16.97 16.41
N PHE A 72 -4.51 -17.89 15.89
CA PHE A 72 -4.05 -19.23 15.46
C PHE A 72 -3.18 -19.16 14.22
N GLU A 73 -2.10 -19.94 14.21
CA GLU A 73 -1.30 -20.15 13.00
C GLU A 73 -2.06 -20.96 11.96
N SER A 74 -1.88 -20.62 10.67
CA SER A 74 -2.56 -21.32 9.58
C SER A 74 -2.12 -22.80 9.51
N GLY A 75 -3.06 -23.71 9.21
CA GLY A 75 -2.76 -25.14 9.04
C GLY A 75 -1.71 -25.41 7.95
N LEU A 76 -1.65 -24.55 6.90
CA LEU A 76 -0.62 -24.61 5.85
C LEU A 76 0.78 -24.29 6.39
N PHE A 77 0.88 -23.37 7.34
CA PHE A 77 2.15 -23.05 7.98
C PHE A 77 2.60 -24.18 8.91
N LYS A 78 1.69 -24.78 9.70
CA LYS A 78 1.99 -25.93 10.53
C LYS A 78 2.46 -27.12 9.71
N GLY A 79 1.75 -27.47 8.62
CA GLY A 79 2.16 -28.53 7.70
C GLY A 79 3.48 -28.23 6.96
N ALA A 80 3.81 -26.96 6.75
CA ALA A 80 5.11 -26.58 6.23
C ALA A 80 6.22 -26.68 7.29
N LEU A 81 5.91 -26.48 8.57
CA LEU A 81 6.86 -26.66 9.68
C LEU A 81 7.29 -28.13 9.86
N GLU A 82 6.40 -29.07 9.61
CA GLU A 82 6.66 -30.50 9.73
C GLU A 82 7.59 -31.03 8.62
N ARG A 83 7.71 -30.32 7.50
CA ARG A 83 8.61 -30.69 6.39
C ARG A 83 10.02 -30.17 6.65
N THR A 84 10.93 -31.02 7.04
CA THR A 84 12.35 -30.70 7.30
C THR A 84 13.20 -30.59 6.04
N ASP A 85 12.68 -31.09 4.91
CA ASP A 85 13.34 -31.12 3.59
C ASP A 85 13.26 -29.80 2.80
N ILE A 86 12.49 -28.83 3.30
CA ILE A 86 12.25 -27.55 2.61
C ILE A 86 13.01 -26.40 3.30
N VAL A 87 13.97 -25.81 2.60
CA VAL A 87 14.62 -24.56 3.03
C VAL A 87 13.62 -23.42 2.90
N ARG A 88 13.36 -22.72 4.03
CA ARG A 88 12.34 -21.66 4.13
C ARG A 88 12.99 -20.30 4.24
N GLY A 89 12.37 -19.32 3.59
CA GLY A 89 12.78 -17.91 3.73
C GLY A 89 14.14 -17.57 3.15
N ASP A 90 14.85 -18.49 2.52
CA ASP A 90 16.16 -18.22 1.94
C ASP A 90 16.02 -17.43 0.64
N ILE A 91 16.31 -16.13 0.71
CA ILE A 91 16.29 -15.22 -0.41
C ILE A 91 17.24 -15.65 -1.55
N ARG A 92 18.31 -16.38 -1.24
CA ARG A 92 19.28 -16.88 -2.24
C ARG A 92 18.60 -17.80 -3.26
N LEU A 93 17.55 -18.49 -2.86
CA LEU A 93 16.77 -19.35 -3.75
C LEU A 93 16.08 -18.57 -4.88
N LEU A 94 15.82 -17.26 -4.71
CA LEU A 94 15.28 -16.41 -5.78
C LEU A 94 16.29 -16.23 -6.92
N PHE A 95 17.57 -16.21 -6.59
CA PHE A 95 18.70 -16.02 -7.53
C PHE A 95 19.25 -17.32 -8.06
N SER A 96 18.88 -18.48 -7.50
CA SER A 96 19.42 -19.78 -7.90
C SER A 96 18.93 -20.28 -9.27
N ASN A 97 17.87 -19.69 -9.84
CA ASN A 97 17.27 -20.11 -11.09
C ASN A 97 16.79 -18.92 -11.91
N ALA A 98 17.24 -18.81 -13.15
CA ALA A 98 16.90 -17.71 -14.07
C ALA A 98 15.38 -17.50 -14.23
N LYS A 99 14.57 -18.56 -14.22
CA LYS A 99 13.09 -18.44 -14.28
C LYS A 99 12.53 -17.79 -13.02
N ARG A 100 13.06 -18.14 -11.83
CA ARG A 100 12.64 -17.54 -10.56
C ARG A 100 13.06 -16.08 -10.51
N LEU A 101 14.30 -15.79 -10.85
CA LEU A 101 14.84 -14.43 -10.90
C LEU A 101 14.03 -13.53 -11.84
N ARG A 102 13.71 -14.02 -13.06
CA ARG A 102 12.88 -13.27 -14.01
C ARG A 102 11.48 -12.98 -13.46
N ARG A 103 10.83 -13.95 -12.80
CA ARG A 103 9.50 -13.75 -12.17
C ARG A 103 9.60 -12.71 -11.04
N TYR A 104 10.62 -12.82 -10.20
CA TYR A 104 10.85 -11.89 -9.11
C TYR A 104 11.13 -10.46 -9.64
N ALA A 105 12.05 -10.31 -10.57
CA ALA A 105 12.34 -9.03 -11.21
C ALA A 105 11.11 -8.41 -11.89
N SER A 106 10.30 -9.23 -12.58
CA SER A 106 9.04 -8.76 -13.16
C SER A 106 8.06 -8.25 -12.09
N ALA A 107 7.97 -8.93 -10.94
CA ALA A 107 7.14 -8.47 -9.84
C ALA A 107 7.66 -7.13 -9.29
N VAL A 108 8.97 -7.00 -9.03
CA VAL A 108 9.58 -5.73 -8.58
C VAL A 108 9.30 -4.59 -9.56
N ILE A 109 9.50 -4.82 -10.87
CA ILE A 109 9.28 -3.79 -11.91
C ILE A 109 7.82 -3.32 -11.94
N ILE A 110 6.84 -4.21 -11.74
CA ILE A 110 5.42 -3.85 -11.68
C ILE A 110 5.11 -3.01 -10.42
N GLY A 111 5.80 -3.25 -9.31
CA GLY A 111 5.62 -2.50 -8.06
C GLY A 111 6.29 -1.12 -8.06
N LEU A 112 7.40 -0.93 -8.80
CA LEU A 112 8.18 0.31 -8.81
C LEU A 112 7.35 1.58 -9.07
N PRO A 113 6.41 1.63 -10.04
CA PRO A 113 5.60 2.83 -10.29
C PRO A 113 4.76 3.26 -9.09
N VAL A 114 4.27 2.33 -8.28
CA VAL A 114 3.51 2.65 -7.05
C VAL A 114 4.41 3.37 -6.06
N TRP A 115 5.59 2.84 -5.81
CA TRP A 115 6.57 3.46 -4.91
C TRP A 115 7.09 4.80 -5.42
N PHE A 116 7.24 4.97 -6.74
CA PHE A 116 7.58 6.25 -7.34
C PHE A 116 6.50 7.31 -7.06
N VAL A 117 5.23 6.97 -7.25
CA VAL A 117 4.14 7.91 -7.00
C VAL A 117 4.03 8.25 -5.53
N VAL A 118 3.97 7.27 -4.64
CA VAL A 118 3.81 7.50 -3.20
C VAL A 118 5.08 8.11 -2.60
N GLY A 119 6.24 7.55 -2.92
CA GLY A 119 7.53 7.93 -2.31
C GLY A 119 8.12 9.22 -2.88
N VAL A 120 7.81 9.57 -4.14
CA VAL A 120 8.36 10.77 -4.78
C VAL A 120 7.25 11.81 -4.99
N LEU A 121 6.25 11.52 -5.82
CA LEU A 121 5.29 12.55 -6.24
C LEU A 121 4.43 13.07 -5.08
N ILE A 122 3.98 12.18 -4.20
CA ILE A 122 3.12 12.55 -3.07
C ILE A 122 3.97 13.06 -1.88
N ASN A 123 5.06 12.38 -1.54
CA ASN A 123 5.91 12.81 -0.41
C ASN A 123 6.71 14.09 -0.66
N GLN A 124 6.96 14.45 -1.93
CA GLN A 124 7.61 15.72 -2.31
C GLN A 124 6.59 16.71 -2.87
N SER A 125 5.33 16.58 -2.49
CA SER A 125 4.23 17.36 -3.04
C SER A 125 4.37 18.87 -2.79
N ASP A 126 4.96 19.29 -1.70
CA ASP A 126 5.27 20.71 -1.40
C ASP A 126 6.26 21.31 -2.42
N THR A 127 7.36 20.60 -2.66
CA THR A 127 8.38 21.01 -3.63
C THR A 127 7.83 21.01 -5.05
N ILE A 128 7.07 19.97 -5.41
CA ILE A 128 6.46 19.85 -6.74
C ILE A 128 5.40 20.95 -6.92
N ALA A 129 4.55 21.20 -5.91
CA ALA A 129 3.54 22.23 -5.94
C ALA A 129 4.15 23.63 -6.17
N ALA A 130 5.26 23.93 -5.50
CA ALA A 130 6.00 25.16 -5.72
C ALA A 130 6.53 25.25 -7.18
N ALA A 131 7.05 24.15 -7.72
CA ALA A 131 7.59 24.11 -9.07
C ALA A 131 6.53 24.25 -10.18
N ILE A 132 5.29 23.76 -9.96
CA ILE A 132 4.19 23.85 -10.91
C ILE A 132 3.28 25.07 -10.71
N GLY A 133 3.55 25.90 -9.68
CA GLY A 133 2.81 27.13 -9.43
C GLY A 133 1.43 26.91 -8.79
N VAL A 134 1.31 25.98 -7.81
CA VAL A 134 0.02 25.77 -7.13
C VAL A 134 -0.38 27.00 -6.33
N GLN A 135 -1.62 27.45 -6.52
CA GLN A 135 -2.18 28.60 -5.79
C GLN A 135 -2.60 28.17 -4.39
N GLY A 136 -1.77 28.49 -3.38
CA GLY A 136 -2.00 28.20 -1.97
C GLY A 136 -0.89 27.34 -1.35
N ALA A 137 -0.90 27.25 -0.03
CA ALA A 137 0.07 26.45 0.71
C ALA A 137 -0.29 24.95 0.62
N VAL A 138 0.62 24.15 0.09
CA VAL A 138 0.47 22.70 0.05
C VAL A 138 1.18 22.10 1.26
N HIS A 139 0.43 21.36 2.07
CA HIS A 139 0.98 20.55 3.16
C HIS A 139 1.11 19.09 2.71
N VAL A 140 2.31 18.53 2.83
CA VAL A 140 2.59 17.14 2.43
C VAL A 140 1.59 16.16 3.07
N GLY A 141 1.24 16.39 4.36
CA GLY A 141 0.28 15.54 5.06
C GLY A 141 -1.09 15.48 4.39
N ASP A 142 -1.58 16.59 3.81
CA ASP A 142 -2.86 16.63 3.09
C ASP A 142 -2.75 15.89 1.75
N SER A 143 -1.66 16.06 1.03
CA SER A 143 -1.38 15.35 -0.21
C SER A 143 -1.29 13.83 0.02
N VAL A 144 -0.62 13.41 1.10
CA VAL A 144 -0.54 12.01 1.54
C VAL A 144 -1.95 11.49 1.87
N MET A 145 -2.73 12.23 2.65
CA MET A 145 -4.10 11.85 2.99
C MET A 145 -4.94 11.61 1.73
N TRP A 146 -4.97 12.56 0.80
CA TRP A 146 -5.72 12.41 -0.45
C TRP A 146 -5.21 11.27 -1.33
N GLY A 147 -3.88 11.08 -1.38
CA GLY A 147 -3.25 9.94 -2.05
C GLY A 147 -3.71 8.60 -1.47
N TYR A 148 -3.75 8.47 -0.15
CA TYR A 148 -4.20 7.23 0.51
C TYR A 148 -5.72 7.02 0.45
N VAL A 149 -6.53 8.07 0.46
CA VAL A 149 -7.96 7.97 0.13
C VAL A 149 -8.13 7.41 -1.28
N GLY A 150 -7.40 7.96 -2.25
CA GLY A 150 -7.41 7.46 -3.62
C GLY A 150 -6.95 6.01 -3.71
N LEU A 151 -5.85 5.64 -3.06
CA LEU A 151 -5.33 4.27 -3.02
C LEU A 151 -6.37 3.29 -2.49
N SER A 152 -7.05 3.64 -1.39
CA SER A 152 -8.11 2.80 -0.81
C SER A 152 -9.28 2.58 -1.79
N ILE A 153 -9.72 3.63 -2.46
CA ILE A 153 -10.76 3.53 -3.51
C ILE A 153 -10.26 2.68 -4.67
N GLY A 154 -9.03 2.91 -5.12
CA GLY A 154 -8.41 2.20 -6.23
C GLY A 154 -8.26 0.70 -5.95
N ASP A 155 -7.85 0.30 -4.74
CA ASP A 155 -7.74 -1.10 -4.33
C ASP A 155 -9.10 -1.80 -4.37
N LEU A 156 -10.17 -1.15 -3.89
CA LEU A 156 -11.53 -1.68 -3.99
C LEU A 156 -11.95 -1.84 -5.46
N LEU A 157 -11.76 -0.81 -6.27
CA LEU A 157 -12.15 -0.83 -7.68
C LEU A 157 -11.35 -1.88 -8.47
N SER A 158 -10.05 -1.99 -8.24
CA SER A 158 -9.21 -2.98 -8.91
C SER A 158 -9.61 -4.41 -8.53
N GLY A 159 -9.89 -4.64 -7.25
CA GLY A 159 -10.40 -5.91 -6.74
C GLY A 159 -11.70 -6.31 -7.41
N LEU A 160 -12.69 -5.40 -7.44
CA LEU A 160 -13.98 -5.60 -8.11
C LEU A 160 -13.81 -5.85 -9.61
N ALA A 161 -13.03 -5.00 -10.30
CA ALA A 161 -12.74 -5.16 -11.73
C ALA A 161 -12.11 -6.51 -12.04
N SER A 162 -11.23 -7.02 -11.17
CA SER A 162 -10.59 -8.32 -11.36
C SER A 162 -11.59 -9.48 -11.28
N GLN A 163 -12.65 -9.36 -10.47
CA GLN A 163 -13.72 -10.35 -10.37
C GLN A 163 -14.61 -10.30 -11.62
N VAL A 164 -15.02 -9.11 -12.05
CA VAL A 164 -15.87 -8.91 -13.22
C VAL A 164 -15.18 -9.40 -14.51
N TRP A 165 -13.95 -8.98 -14.73
CA TRP A 165 -13.19 -9.33 -15.94
C TRP A 165 -12.53 -10.70 -15.88
N ARG A 166 -12.57 -11.37 -14.72
CA ARG A 166 -11.91 -12.66 -14.48
C ARG A 166 -10.44 -12.68 -14.94
N SER A 167 -9.78 -11.53 -14.93
CA SER A 167 -8.40 -11.36 -15.41
C SER A 167 -7.67 -10.27 -14.64
N ARG A 168 -6.86 -10.67 -13.67
CA ARG A 168 -6.00 -9.76 -12.90
C ARG A 168 -5.00 -9.01 -13.79
N ARG A 169 -4.47 -9.67 -14.83
CA ARG A 169 -3.48 -9.07 -15.74
C ARG A 169 -4.03 -7.87 -16.50
N LYS A 170 -5.28 -7.95 -16.98
CA LYS A 170 -5.93 -6.86 -17.70
C LYS A 170 -6.14 -5.65 -16.79
N VAL A 171 -6.55 -5.90 -15.53
CA VAL A 171 -6.74 -4.84 -14.54
C VAL A 171 -5.41 -4.16 -14.21
N VAL A 172 -4.36 -4.92 -13.90
CA VAL A 172 -3.02 -4.35 -13.63
C VAL A 172 -2.52 -3.52 -14.82
N LEU A 173 -2.68 -4.00 -16.06
CA LEU A 173 -2.29 -3.24 -17.25
C LEU A 173 -3.07 -1.92 -17.37
N LEU A 174 -4.40 -1.97 -17.17
CA LEU A 174 -5.22 -0.75 -17.19
C LEU A 174 -4.76 0.26 -16.14
N TYR A 175 -4.50 -0.21 -14.92
CA TYR A 175 -4.04 0.65 -13.84
C TYR A 175 -2.66 1.25 -14.09
N LEU A 176 -1.73 0.49 -14.66
CA LEU A 176 -0.41 1.00 -15.08
C LEU A 176 -0.53 2.07 -16.17
N LEU A 177 -1.43 1.88 -17.13
CA LEU A 177 -1.69 2.89 -18.18
C LEU A 177 -2.35 4.14 -17.57
N ALA A 178 -3.32 3.97 -16.68
CA ALA A 178 -3.95 5.08 -15.95
C ALA A 178 -2.93 5.82 -15.10
N LEU A 179 -2.04 5.09 -14.39
CA LEU A 179 -0.98 5.66 -13.58
C LEU A 179 -0.01 6.49 -14.42
N ALA A 180 0.42 5.98 -15.59
CA ALA A 180 1.27 6.72 -16.49
C ALA A 180 0.58 8.00 -16.99
N ALA A 181 -0.68 7.93 -17.39
CA ALA A 181 -1.46 9.08 -17.84
C ALA A 181 -1.64 10.12 -16.72
N CYS A 182 -2.01 9.69 -15.50
CA CYS A 182 -2.14 10.59 -14.35
C CYS A 182 -0.80 11.24 -13.97
N THR A 183 0.30 10.48 -14.02
CA THR A 183 1.65 11.01 -13.74
C THR A 183 2.03 12.09 -14.74
N VAL A 184 1.80 11.86 -16.05
CA VAL A 184 2.04 12.87 -17.09
C VAL A 184 1.15 14.10 -16.86
N ALA A 185 -0.14 13.91 -16.63
CA ALA A 185 -1.06 15.02 -16.36
C ALA A 185 -0.64 15.83 -15.13
N PHE A 186 -0.24 15.17 -14.04
CA PHE A 186 0.24 15.82 -12.83
C PHE A 186 1.51 16.64 -13.07
N THR A 187 2.51 16.07 -13.75
CA THR A 187 3.79 16.74 -14.00
C THR A 187 3.73 17.86 -15.03
N LEU A 188 2.76 17.80 -15.96
CA LEU A 188 2.55 18.85 -16.96
C LEU A 188 1.62 19.98 -16.47
N SER A 189 1.02 19.85 -15.32
CA SER A 189 0.15 20.87 -14.74
C SER A 189 0.91 22.16 -14.43
N ARG A 190 0.27 23.31 -14.61
CA ARG A 190 0.83 24.63 -14.29
C ARG A 190 -0.27 25.55 -13.73
N ASP A 191 0.11 26.37 -12.76
CA ASP A 191 -0.75 27.43 -12.19
C ASP A 191 -2.13 26.93 -11.75
N VAL A 192 -2.18 25.76 -11.09
CA VAL A 192 -3.41 25.09 -10.71
C VAL A 192 -3.86 25.48 -9.30
N SER A 193 -5.16 25.32 -9.03
CA SER A 193 -5.70 25.54 -7.69
C SER A 193 -5.31 24.41 -6.74
N LEU A 194 -5.29 24.69 -5.43
CA LEU A 194 -5.04 23.71 -4.37
C LEU A 194 -6.01 22.51 -4.44
N ALA A 195 -7.30 22.79 -4.70
CA ALA A 195 -8.32 21.75 -4.82
C ALA A 195 -8.03 20.80 -5.99
N TRP A 196 -7.61 21.34 -7.14
CA TRP A 196 -7.21 20.54 -8.28
C TRP A 196 -5.98 19.67 -7.96
N PHE A 197 -4.99 20.26 -7.27
CA PHE A 197 -3.78 19.54 -6.86
C PHE A 197 -4.11 18.34 -5.96
N HIS A 198 -4.95 18.52 -4.94
CA HIS A 198 -5.40 17.42 -4.08
C HIS A 198 -6.23 16.37 -4.83
N ALA A 199 -7.09 16.81 -5.78
CA ALA A 199 -7.82 15.89 -6.64
C ALA A 199 -6.87 15.03 -7.50
N MET A 200 -5.78 15.62 -8.01
CA MET A 200 -4.76 14.86 -8.74
C MET A 200 -3.97 13.91 -7.84
N CYS A 201 -3.66 14.29 -6.59
CA CYS A 201 -3.08 13.37 -5.60
C CYS A 201 -4.01 12.17 -5.36
N CYS A 202 -5.33 12.41 -5.26
CA CYS A 202 -6.33 11.34 -5.13
C CYS A 202 -6.38 10.46 -6.39
N LEU A 203 -6.37 11.02 -7.59
CA LEU A 203 -6.36 10.26 -8.85
C LEU A 203 -5.07 9.44 -9.02
N LEU A 204 -3.91 9.98 -8.66
CA LEU A 204 -2.67 9.23 -8.57
C LEU A 204 -2.81 8.06 -7.59
N GLY A 205 -3.40 8.30 -6.41
CA GLY A 205 -3.71 7.25 -5.46
C GLY A 205 -4.62 6.18 -6.05
N ILE A 206 -5.73 6.55 -6.69
CA ILE A 206 -6.63 5.60 -7.36
C ILE A 206 -5.87 4.75 -8.38
N SER A 207 -5.03 5.37 -9.17
CA SER A 207 -4.27 4.67 -10.21
C SER A 207 -3.17 3.74 -9.67
N THR A 208 -2.71 3.93 -8.43
CA THR A 208 -1.81 2.99 -7.72
C THR A 208 -2.56 1.85 -7.02
N GLY A 209 -3.90 1.91 -6.96
CA GLY A 209 -4.76 0.98 -6.24
C GLY A 209 -4.90 -0.41 -6.89
N PHE A 210 -3.87 -0.91 -7.54
CA PHE A 210 -3.74 -2.32 -7.90
C PHE A 210 -2.80 -3.08 -6.94
N TRP A 211 -2.43 -2.46 -5.82
CA TRP A 211 -1.50 -3.00 -4.87
C TRP A 211 -1.93 -4.35 -4.31
N ALA A 212 -3.20 -4.49 -3.90
CA ALA A 212 -3.75 -5.76 -3.42
C ALA A 212 -3.66 -6.88 -4.46
N LEU A 213 -3.95 -6.57 -5.73
CA LEU A 213 -3.83 -7.53 -6.84
C LEU A 213 -2.39 -7.90 -7.12
N PHE A 214 -1.49 -6.93 -7.12
CA PHE A 214 -0.06 -7.10 -7.34
C PHE A 214 0.55 -8.03 -6.29
N VAL A 215 0.34 -7.78 -5.00
CA VAL A 215 0.81 -8.62 -3.90
C VAL A 215 0.26 -10.04 -4.01
N THR A 216 -1.02 -10.18 -4.37
CA THR A 216 -1.64 -11.49 -4.59
C THR A 216 -0.99 -12.24 -5.76
N ILE A 217 -0.78 -11.58 -6.90
CA ILE A 217 -0.11 -12.18 -8.07
C ILE A 217 1.33 -12.59 -7.71
N ALA A 218 2.07 -11.72 -7.02
CA ALA A 218 3.43 -12.01 -6.57
C ALA A 218 3.45 -13.25 -5.66
N SER A 219 2.55 -13.31 -4.68
CA SER A 219 2.46 -14.42 -3.73
C SER A 219 2.14 -15.77 -4.38
N GLU A 220 1.29 -15.78 -5.41
CA GLU A 220 0.84 -16.99 -6.10
C GLU A 220 1.90 -17.57 -7.06
N GLN A 221 2.87 -16.74 -7.50
CA GLN A 221 3.94 -17.18 -8.41
C GLN A 221 5.02 -18.01 -7.73
N PHE A 222 5.06 -18.00 -6.40
CA PHE A 222 6.09 -18.69 -5.61
C PHE A 222 5.48 -19.68 -4.64
N GLY A 223 6.23 -20.76 -4.37
CA GLY A 223 5.83 -21.77 -3.39
C GLY A 223 5.77 -21.21 -1.96
N THR A 224 5.14 -21.96 -1.06
CA THR A 224 4.91 -21.55 0.34
C THR A 224 6.21 -21.20 1.07
N ASN A 225 7.33 -21.81 0.68
CA ASN A 225 8.66 -21.58 1.24
C ASN A 225 9.26 -20.20 0.93
N LEU A 226 8.87 -19.57 -0.20
CA LEU A 226 9.38 -18.27 -0.64
C LEU A 226 8.31 -17.17 -0.69
N ARG A 227 7.04 -17.53 -0.50
CA ARG A 227 5.92 -16.60 -0.64
C ARG A 227 6.05 -15.37 0.26
N SER A 228 6.32 -15.60 1.55
CA SER A 228 6.50 -14.50 2.52
C SER A 228 7.70 -13.62 2.16
N THR A 229 8.82 -14.23 1.76
CA THR A 229 10.01 -13.50 1.32
C THR A 229 9.71 -12.60 0.14
N VAL A 230 9.04 -13.15 -0.89
CA VAL A 230 8.68 -12.36 -2.08
C VAL A 230 7.70 -11.25 -1.74
N THR A 231 6.62 -11.51 -1.00
CA THR A 231 5.63 -10.48 -0.67
C THR A 231 6.18 -9.34 0.19
N ASN A 232 7.25 -9.56 0.94
CA ASN A 232 7.88 -8.54 1.76
C ASN A 232 9.03 -7.79 1.06
N THR A 233 9.45 -8.25 -0.11
CA THR A 233 10.60 -7.68 -0.84
C THR A 233 10.25 -7.08 -2.20
N VAL A 234 9.02 -7.21 -2.66
CA VAL A 234 8.47 -6.57 -3.85
C VAL A 234 7.51 -5.45 -3.44
#